data_356874ac99aea54eefe29ca801dae2ee
#
_entry.id   356874ac99aea54eefe29ca801dae2ee
#
_cell.length_a   1.000
_cell.length_b   1.000
_cell.length_c   1.000
_cell.angle_alpha   90.00
_cell.angle_beta   90.00
_cell.angle_gamma   90.00
#
_symmetry.space_group_name_H-M   'P 1'
#
loop_
_entity.id
_entity.type
_entity.pdbx_description
1 polymer ?
#
loop_
_entity_poly.entity_id
_entity_poly.type
_entity_poly.pdbx_seq_one_letter_code
_entity_poly.pdbx_strand_id
1 'polypeptide(L)'
;VTDLHRRQALAVLAGLGACVIAPSAAFATTGNRVQLAAAWEHQGSFHIGVLSTHEGAGQALQVHASLEVPTRAHGLCVLPDGSVLATARRPGDWLVRWQPGTGSGPQWLWQDGERSFNGHVLASADGRRLYATETDAETGASSIVVRDACTLAKTAEWPTHGIDAHELVWDTRGGNGHGNNPTLIVANGGVPTAPETGRVKRDLGTMDSSIVRLDARTGRLLGQWRLQDPRLSLRHLAWSPDSALLGIALQAEHDDAAARNTAPVLALFDGSALRVVAAPEPVAQSLRGYGGSMAATPTGWAVSCPRAHGIATFSLQGDWQGLVPLPEACPLAVRGGALWAGGLTSSLQNAQAAAPLAHPHGSGLRGARLENHWVVLQG
;
A
#
# COMPACT_ATOMS: atom_id res chain seq x y z
N VAL A 1 -11.76 25.44 -14.67
CA VAL A 1 -11.41 25.80 -13.27
C VAL A 1 -10.05 25.18 -12.85
N THR A 2 -9.35 24.52 -13.77
CA THR A 2 -8.14 23.72 -13.50
C THR A 2 -6.80 24.40 -13.80
N ASP A 3 -6.82 25.58 -14.40
CA ASP A 3 -5.56 26.19 -14.89
C ASP A 3 -4.90 27.22 -13.93
N LEU A 4 -5.61 27.68 -12.91
CA LEU A 4 -5.05 28.73 -12.03
C LEU A 4 -4.15 28.17 -10.93
N HIS A 5 -4.37 26.93 -10.47
CA HIS A 5 -3.55 26.31 -9.44
C HIS A 5 -2.22 25.72 -9.95
N ARG A 6 -2.13 25.44 -11.26
CA ARG A 6 -0.86 24.96 -11.87
C ARG A 6 0.21 26.06 -12.02
N ARG A 7 -0.19 27.32 -12.12
CA ARG A 7 0.76 28.43 -12.38
C ARG A 7 1.45 29.01 -11.14
N GLN A 8 0.93 28.74 -9.95
CA GLN A 8 1.55 29.22 -8.69
C GLN A 8 2.62 28.29 -8.13
N ALA A 9 2.77 27.06 -8.62
CA ALA A 9 3.77 26.09 -8.16
C ALA A 9 5.13 26.17 -8.90
N LEU A 10 5.27 27.02 -9.92
CA LEU A 10 6.48 27.09 -10.78
C LEU A 10 7.55 28.10 -10.34
N ALA A 11 7.49 28.62 -9.12
CA ALA A 11 8.59 29.40 -8.55
C ALA A 11 9.45 28.53 -7.64
N VAL A 12 10.17 27.56 -8.19
CA VAL A 12 11.22 26.83 -7.47
C VAL A 12 12.55 27.52 -7.72
N LEU A 13 13.01 28.26 -6.74
CA LEU A 13 14.41 28.69 -6.61
C LEU A 13 15.29 27.43 -6.44
N ALA A 14 16.21 27.23 -7.38
CA ALA A 14 17.25 26.22 -7.29
C ALA A 14 18.19 26.57 -6.11
N GLY A 15 17.88 26.06 -4.93
CA GLY A 15 18.77 26.08 -3.78
C GLY A 15 19.46 24.71 -3.66
N LEU A 16 20.75 24.64 -3.97
CA LEU A 16 21.62 23.52 -3.60
C LEU A 16 21.76 23.51 -2.08
N GLY A 17 20.78 22.95 -1.38
CA GLY A 17 20.84 22.71 0.04
C GLY A 17 21.36 21.30 0.30
N ALA A 18 22.53 21.16 0.90
CA ALA A 18 22.95 19.89 1.47
C ALA A 18 21.93 19.47 2.53
N CYS A 19 21.27 18.32 2.33
CA CYS A 19 20.43 17.72 3.36
C CYS A 19 21.31 17.31 4.54
N VAL A 20 21.38 18.16 5.55
CA VAL A 20 21.91 17.78 6.85
C VAL A 20 20.85 16.88 7.47
N ILE A 21 21.16 15.61 7.61
CA ILE A 21 20.36 14.68 8.42
C ILE A 21 20.56 15.11 9.87
N ALA A 22 19.71 16.02 10.34
CA ALA A 22 19.65 16.34 11.75
C ALA A 22 19.18 15.07 12.49
N PRO A 23 19.80 14.71 13.62
CA PRO A 23 19.29 13.62 14.43
C PRO A 23 17.85 13.95 14.84
N SER A 24 16.94 13.04 14.54
CA SER A 24 15.53 13.14 14.88
C SER A 24 15.39 13.54 16.35
N ALA A 25 14.61 14.58 16.62
CA ALA A 25 14.04 14.72 17.95
C ALA A 25 13.25 13.44 18.20
N ALA A 26 13.81 12.55 19.00
CA ALA A 26 13.17 11.32 19.41
C ALA A 26 11.81 11.72 19.99
N PHE A 27 10.72 11.29 19.33
CA PHE A 27 9.40 11.33 19.95
C PHE A 27 9.53 10.48 21.22
N ALA A 28 9.53 11.15 22.36
CA ALA A 28 9.66 10.49 23.65
C ALA A 28 8.58 9.40 23.74
N THR A 29 9.01 8.16 23.80
CA THR A 29 8.15 6.99 23.99
C THR A 29 7.57 7.03 25.39
N THR A 30 6.48 7.75 25.54
CA THR A 30 5.62 7.60 26.74
C THR A 30 4.61 6.51 26.41
N GLY A 31 4.88 5.31 26.91
CA GLY A 31 4.04 4.12 27.00
C GLY A 31 3.00 3.88 25.89
N ASN A 32 2.93 2.68 25.35
CA ASN A 32 1.83 2.07 24.58
C ASN A 32 1.05 2.93 23.55
N ARG A 33 1.63 4.02 23.01
CA ARG A 33 0.99 4.82 21.97
C ARG A 33 1.23 4.17 20.61
N VAL A 34 0.16 3.92 19.87
CA VAL A 34 0.22 3.48 18.47
C VAL A 34 0.03 4.67 17.57
N GLN A 35 0.89 4.80 16.55
CA GLN A 35 0.78 5.78 15.50
C GLN A 35 0.78 5.08 14.14
N LEU A 36 -0.16 5.49 13.29
CA LEU A 36 -0.37 4.95 11.96
C LEU A 36 -0.34 6.09 10.95
N ALA A 37 0.55 6.02 9.96
CA ALA A 37 0.39 6.81 8.75
C ALA A 37 -0.84 6.33 8.02
N ALA A 38 -1.70 7.24 7.60
CA ALA A 38 -3.00 6.96 7.00
C ALA A 38 -3.35 8.02 5.95
N ALA A 39 -4.30 7.67 5.09
CA ALA A 39 -4.94 8.61 4.19
C ALA A 39 -6.47 8.48 4.32
N TRP A 40 -7.19 9.57 4.08
CA TRP A 40 -8.65 9.60 4.14
C TRP A 40 -9.23 10.75 3.33
N GLU A 41 -10.50 10.61 2.97
CA GLU A 41 -11.35 11.68 2.48
C GLU A 41 -12.24 12.17 3.60
N HIS A 42 -12.40 13.46 3.76
CA HIS A 42 -13.34 14.07 4.70
C HIS A 42 -13.96 15.31 4.08
N GLN A 43 -15.30 15.34 3.98
CA GLN A 43 -16.07 16.48 3.45
C GLN A 43 -15.60 16.96 2.05
N GLY A 44 -15.18 16.04 1.20
CA GLY A 44 -14.71 16.33 -0.16
C GLY A 44 -13.24 16.73 -0.28
N SER A 45 -12.52 16.89 0.83
CA SER A 45 -11.06 17.08 0.86
C SER A 45 -10.34 15.78 1.14
N PHE A 46 -9.16 15.61 0.52
CA PHE A 46 -8.31 14.45 0.71
C PHE A 46 -7.15 14.78 1.64
N HIS A 47 -6.81 13.85 2.50
CA HIS A 47 -5.79 14.04 3.52
C HIS A 47 -4.85 12.84 3.59
N ILE A 48 -3.60 13.12 3.94
CA ILE A 48 -2.69 12.15 4.54
C ILE A 48 -2.38 12.60 5.96
N GLY A 49 -1.99 11.68 6.84
CA GLY A 49 -1.68 12.10 8.21
C GLY A 49 -1.25 10.97 9.11
N VAL A 50 -1.17 11.30 10.38
CA VAL A 50 -0.86 10.36 11.46
C VAL A 50 -2.10 10.22 12.33
N LEU A 51 -2.61 9.00 12.42
CA LEU A 51 -3.61 8.60 13.38
C LEU A 51 -2.91 8.09 14.64
N SER A 52 -3.45 8.35 15.80
CA SER A 52 -2.90 7.87 17.07
C SER A 52 -3.97 7.37 18.02
N THR A 53 -3.56 6.40 18.84
CA THR A 53 -4.33 5.89 19.98
C THR A 53 -3.37 5.30 21.01
N HIS A 54 -3.88 4.87 22.15
CA HIS A 54 -3.12 4.08 23.12
C HIS A 54 -3.46 2.60 22.97
N GLU A 55 -2.46 1.72 23.19
CA GLU A 55 -2.72 0.28 23.24
C GLU A 55 -3.67 -0.03 24.40
N GLY A 56 -4.70 -0.81 24.15
CA GLY A 56 -5.68 -1.22 25.14
C GLY A 56 -7.12 -1.16 24.58
N ALA A 57 -7.99 -1.99 25.12
CA ALA A 57 -9.37 -2.07 24.67
C ALA A 57 -10.11 -0.73 24.93
N GLY A 58 -10.78 -0.21 23.90
CA GLY A 58 -11.75 0.87 24.03
C GLY A 58 -11.26 2.28 23.70
N GLN A 59 -10.03 2.47 23.22
CA GLN A 59 -9.59 3.80 22.78
C GLN A 59 -9.63 3.93 21.26
N ALA A 60 -10.48 4.82 20.74
CA ALA A 60 -10.61 5.07 19.31
C ALA A 60 -9.40 5.83 18.74
N LEU A 61 -9.15 5.62 17.45
CA LEU A 61 -8.17 6.38 16.68
C LEU A 61 -8.55 7.85 16.61
N GLN A 62 -7.55 8.73 16.67
CA GLN A 62 -7.69 10.18 16.54
C GLN A 62 -6.68 10.70 15.54
N VAL A 63 -7.03 11.74 14.80
CA VAL A 63 -6.09 12.47 13.95
C VAL A 63 -5.10 13.23 14.84
N HIS A 64 -3.83 12.87 14.74
CA HIS A 64 -2.74 13.54 15.46
C HIS A 64 -2.12 14.67 14.63
N ALA A 65 -1.93 14.44 13.34
CA ALA A 65 -1.44 15.41 12.37
C ALA A 65 -2.02 15.09 10.99
N SER A 66 -2.24 16.11 10.17
CA SER A 66 -2.75 15.93 8.82
C SER A 66 -2.19 16.96 7.86
N LEU A 67 -2.10 16.56 6.59
CA LEU A 67 -1.79 17.40 5.44
C LEU A 67 -2.90 17.19 4.40
N GLU A 68 -3.52 18.26 3.93
CA GLU A 68 -4.44 18.20 2.80
C GLU A 68 -3.64 17.94 1.51
N VAL A 69 -4.15 17.04 0.65
CA VAL A 69 -3.54 16.63 -0.60
C VAL A 69 -4.52 16.82 -1.76
N PRO A 70 -4.03 17.05 -3.00
CA PRO A 70 -4.89 17.47 -4.11
C PRO A 70 -5.92 16.45 -4.56
N THR A 71 -5.58 15.15 -4.45
CA THR A 71 -6.42 14.03 -4.88
C THR A 71 -6.23 12.86 -3.93
N ARG A 72 -6.98 11.78 -4.11
CA ARG A 72 -6.86 10.58 -3.27
C ARG A 72 -5.43 10.05 -3.25
N ALA A 73 -4.86 9.94 -2.06
CA ALA A 73 -3.63 9.18 -1.84
C ALA A 73 -3.91 7.67 -1.91
N HIS A 74 -2.84 6.87 -2.08
CA HIS A 74 -2.94 5.41 -2.06
C HIS A 74 -1.85 4.79 -1.20
N GLY A 75 -0.64 4.57 -1.73
CA GLY A 75 0.48 4.02 -0.98
C GLY A 75 1.09 5.03 -0.03
N LEU A 76 1.49 4.53 1.11
CA LEU A 76 2.18 5.27 2.16
C LEU A 76 3.50 4.56 2.48
N CYS A 77 4.51 5.33 2.82
CA CYS A 77 5.78 4.81 3.34
C CYS A 77 6.28 5.75 4.45
N VAL A 78 6.86 5.19 5.48
CA VAL A 78 7.49 5.98 6.57
C VAL A 78 9.00 5.82 6.45
N LEU A 79 9.70 6.95 6.41
CA LEU A 79 11.16 6.99 6.38
C LEU A 79 11.76 6.88 7.78
N PRO A 80 13.04 6.49 7.91
CA PRO A 80 13.72 6.42 9.22
C PRO A 80 13.75 7.73 10.00
N ASP A 81 13.65 8.88 9.32
CA ASP A 81 13.58 10.20 9.94
C ASP A 81 12.17 10.59 10.40
N GLY A 82 11.19 9.68 10.26
CA GLY A 82 9.79 9.91 10.59
C GLY A 82 8.99 10.66 9.52
N SER A 83 9.60 11.00 8.38
CA SER A 83 8.85 11.56 7.24
C SER A 83 7.86 10.53 6.69
N VAL A 84 6.68 11.01 6.33
CA VAL A 84 5.66 10.23 5.63
C VAL A 84 5.73 10.57 4.15
N LEU A 85 5.87 9.55 3.33
CA LEU A 85 5.70 9.60 1.89
C LEU A 85 4.31 9.14 1.52
N ALA A 86 3.70 9.80 0.55
CA ALA A 86 2.46 9.35 -0.05
C ALA A 86 2.48 9.58 -1.56
N THR A 87 1.82 8.69 -2.30
CA THR A 87 1.60 8.83 -3.73
C THR A 87 0.12 8.97 -4.03
N ALA A 88 -0.20 9.74 -5.07
CA ALA A 88 -1.55 9.77 -5.62
C ALA A 88 -2.00 8.38 -6.06
N ARG A 89 -3.31 8.12 -5.94
CA ARG A 89 -3.92 6.90 -6.47
C ARG A 89 -3.84 6.90 -7.99
N ARG A 90 -3.52 5.75 -8.58
CA ARG A 90 -3.36 5.58 -10.03
C ARG A 90 -4.60 6.01 -10.85
N PRO A 91 -4.41 6.62 -12.04
CA PRO A 91 -3.14 7.19 -12.51
C PRO A 91 -2.78 8.41 -11.67
N GLY A 92 -1.69 8.31 -10.93
CA GLY A 92 -1.29 9.33 -9.96
C GLY A 92 -0.34 10.35 -10.58
N ASP A 93 -0.54 11.62 -10.29
CA ASP A 93 0.27 12.72 -10.81
C ASP A 93 1.20 13.36 -9.77
N TRP A 94 1.13 12.93 -8.49
CA TRP A 94 1.99 13.48 -7.44
C TRP A 94 2.55 12.42 -6.48
N LEU A 95 3.72 12.73 -5.92
CA LEU A 95 4.32 12.15 -4.73
C LEU A 95 4.66 13.26 -3.77
N VAL A 96 4.39 13.08 -2.49
CA VAL A 96 4.73 14.04 -1.43
C VAL A 96 5.57 13.39 -0.35
N ARG A 97 6.58 14.12 0.13
CA ARG A 97 7.30 13.85 1.38
C ARG A 97 6.92 14.93 2.39
N TRP A 98 6.44 14.49 3.54
CA TRP A 98 5.98 15.40 4.59
C TRP A 98 6.47 14.94 5.97
N GLN A 99 6.91 15.89 6.78
CA GLN A 99 7.38 15.65 8.15
C GLN A 99 6.27 16.07 9.14
N PRO A 100 5.52 15.13 9.73
CA PRO A 100 4.46 15.46 10.68
C PRO A 100 4.99 16.22 11.90
N GLY A 101 4.26 17.27 12.34
CA GLY A 101 4.52 17.97 13.59
C GLY A 101 5.73 18.94 13.61
N THR A 102 6.48 19.07 12.52
CA THR A 102 7.68 19.95 12.49
C THR A 102 7.42 21.38 12.02
N GLY A 103 6.26 21.64 11.44
CA GLY A 103 5.97 22.92 10.77
C GLY A 103 6.71 23.11 9.44
N SER A 104 7.57 22.18 9.04
CA SER A 104 8.21 22.19 7.73
C SER A 104 7.17 21.93 6.64
N GLY A 105 7.23 22.70 5.55
CA GLY A 105 6.34 22.50 4.40
C GLY A 105 6.57 21.14 3.73
N PRO A 106 5.54 20.59 3.06
CA PRO A 106 5.68 19.36 2.28
C PRO A 106 6.56 19.59 1.04
N GLN A 107 7.33 18.58 0.68
CA GLN A 107 8.05 18.52 -0.57
C GLN A 107 7.25 17.72 -1.59
N TRP A 108 6.93 18.35 -2.73
CA TRP A 108 6.12 17.76 -3.78
C TRP A 108 6.99 17.39 -4.98
N LEU A 109 6.65 16.25 -5.58
CA LEU A 109 7.06 15.89 -6.92
C LEU A 109 5.80 15.70 -7.76
N TRP A 110 5.73 16.39 -8.89
CA TRP A 110 4.65 16.30 -9.86
C TRP A 110 5.13 15.60 -11.12
N GLN A 111 4.28 14.73 -11.66
CA GLN A 111 4.50 14.15 -12.99
C GLN A 111 4.05 15.14 -14.06
N ASP A 112 4.76 15.17 -15.17
CA ASP A 112 4.54 16.09 -16.29
C ASP A 112 3.48 15.60 -17.30
N GLY A 113 2.88 14.43 -17.07
CA GLY A 113 1.90 13.80 -17.93
C GLY A 113 2.45 12.69 -18.82
N GLU A 114 3.77 12.58 -18.97
CA GLU A 114 4.40 11.46 -19.68
C GLU A 114 4.40 10.18 -18.85
N ARG A 115 4.23 10.32 -17.54
CA ARG A 115 4.21 9.22 -16.56
C ARG A 115 3.12 9.39 -15.53
N SER A 116 2.73 8.28 -14.92
CA SER A 116 1.85 8.27 -13.76
C SER A 116 2.36 7.34 -12.66
N PHE A 117 2.17 7.74 -11.40
CA PHE A 117 2.37 6.84 -10.26
C PHE A 117 1.27 5.78 -10.23
N ASN A 118 1.65 4.53 -9.91
CA ASN A 118 0.70 3.43 -9.73
C ASN A 118 0.18 3.32 -8.29
N GLY A 119 0.66 4.18 -7.42
CA GLY A 119 0.15 4.32 -6.06
C GLY A 119 1.01 3.70 -4.97
N HIS A 120 2.19 3.14 -5.27
CA HIS A 120 3.07 2.57 -4.23
C HIS A 120 4.49 3.11 -4.30
N VAL A 121 5.07 3.30 -3.12
CA VAL A 121 6.46 3.73 -2.92
C VAL A 121 7.06 3.00 -1.73
N LEU A 122 8.32 2.59 -1.87
CA LEU A 122 9.11 1.89 -0.86
C LEU A 122 10.44 2.62 -0.65
N ALA A 123 10.89 2.73 0.60
CA ALA A 123 12.18 3.31 0.92
C ALA A 123 13.27 2.24 1.09
N SER A 124 14.52 2.58 0.79
CA SER A 124 15.68 1.79 1.24
C SER A 124 15.81 1.86 2.76
N ALA A 125 16.48 0.87 3.37
CA ALA A 125 16.67 0.82 4.82
C ALA A 125 17.40 2.03 5.39
N ASP A 126 18.34 2.60 4.61
CA ASP A 126 19.06 3.81 4.97
C ASP A 126 18.28 5.11 4.71
N GLY A 127 17.05 5.00 4.19
CA GLY A 127 16.18 6.12 3.86
C GLY A 127 16.67 7.01 2.72
N ARG A 128 17.72 6.60 1.97
CA ARG A 128 18.32 7.44 0.94
C ARG A 128 17.72 7.28 -0.45
N ARG A 129 17.07 6.16 -0.72
CA ARG A 129 16.46 5.84 -2.02
C ARG A 129 14.99 5.52 -1.84
N LEU A 130 14.22 5.91 -2.84
CA LEU A 130 12.82 5.55 -2.99
C LEU A 130 12.66 4.72 -4.25
N TYR A 131 11.78 3.75 -4.19
CA TYR A 131 11.39 2.89 -5.30
C TYR A 131 9.90 3.06 -5.50
N ALA A 132 9.48 3.62 -6.62
CA ALA A 132 8.07 3.84 -6.92
C ALA A 132 7.65 3.02 -8.14
N THR A 133 6.44 2.46 -8.11
CA THR A 133 5.82 1.86 -9.29
C THR A 133 5.21 2.97 -10.13
N GLU A 134 5.61 3.04 -11.40
CA GLU A 134 5.14 4.03 -12.35
C GLU A 134 4.73 3.36 -13.67
N THR A 135 3.87 4.04 -14.42
CA THR A 135 3.46 3.64 -15.78
C THR A 135 3.81 4.75 -16.76
N ASP A 136 4.40 4.38 -17.87
CA ASP A 136 4.62 5.23 -19.01
C ASP A 136 3.29 5.50 -19.72
N ALA A 137 2.97 6.77 -19.96
CA ALA A 137 1.66 7.17 -20.45
C ALA A 137 1.45 6.85 -21.94
N GLU A 138 2.52 6.73 -22.72
CA GLU A 138 2.45 6.42 -24.15
C GLU A 138 2.32 4.90 -24.38
N THR A 139 3.15 4.12 -23.69
CA THR A 139 3.30 2.69 -23.96
C THR A 139 2.48 1.80 -23.00
N GLY A 140 2.04 2.34 -21.85
CA GLY A 140 1.44 1.54 -20.78
C GLY A 140 2.44 0.64 -20.03
N ALA A 141 3.73 0.71 -20.36
CA ALA A 141 4.77 -0.09 -19.73
C ALA A 141 4.95 0.30 -18.25
N SER A 142 5.07 -0.71 -17.38
CA SER A 142 5.30 -0.48 -15.96
C SER A 142 6.78 -0.55 -15.62
N SER A 143 7.20 0.38 -14.76
CA SER A 143 8.59 0.52 -14.29
C SER A 143 8.68 0.67 -12.79
N ILE A 144 9.83 0.29 -12.23
CA ILE A 144 10.30 0.78 -10.94
C ILE A 144 11.18 2.00 -11.23
N VAL A 145 10.76 3.15 -10.73
CA VAL A 145 11.57 4.38 -10.80
C VAL A 145 12.26 4.56 -9.45
N VAL A 146 13.60 4.63 -9.50
CA VAL A 146 14.45 4.87 -8.33
C VAL A 146 14.69 6.36 -8.21
N ARG A 147 14.48 6.89 -7.01
CA ARG A 147 14.64 8.31 -6.71
C ARG A 147 15.55 8.53 -5.52
N ASP A 148 16.27 9.63 -5.50
CA ASP A 148 16.91 10.14 -4.30
C ASP A 148 15.84 10.61 -3.30
N ALA A 149 15.89 10.14 -2.07
CA ALA A 149 14.83 10.40 -1.08
C ALA A 149 14.83 11.85 -0.56
N CYS A 150 15.95 12.57 -0.70
CA CYS A 150 16.07 13.96 -0.28
C CYS A 150 15.52 14.91 -1.35
N THR A 151 15.92 14.72 -2.60
CA THR A 151 15.58 15.62 -3.71
C THR A 151 14.35 15.16 -4.49
N LEU A 152 13.92 13.91 -4.32
CA LEU A 152 12.92 13.19 -5.11
C LEU A 152 13.30 13.02 -6.59
N ALA A 153 14.50 13.42 -6.98
CA ALA A 153 14.99 13.31 -8.35
C ALA A 153 15.16 11.85 -8.77
N LYS A 154 14.77 11.53 -10.00
CA LYS A 154 14.97 10.21 -10.61
C LYS A 154 16.46 9.94 -10.79
N THR A 155 16.91 8.76 -10.32
CA THR A 155 18.31 8.31 -10.42
C THR A 155 18.46 7.07 -11.30
N ALA A 156 17.43 6.23 -11.39
CA ALA A 156 17.37 5.06 -12.26
C ALA A 156 15.94 4.67 -12.58
N GLU A 157 15.78 3.80 -13.56
CA GLU A 157 14.50 3.23 -13.95
C GLU A 157 14.71 1.82 -14.49
N TRP A 158 13.82 0.89 -14.12
CA TRP A 158 13.89 -0.51 -14.51
C TRP A 158 12.52 -1.05 -14.87
N PRO A 159 12.38 -1.88 -15.92
CA PRO A 159 11.11 -2.52 -16.26
C PRO A 159 10.67 -3.47 -15.14
N THR A 160 9.37 -3.57 -14.90
CA THR A 160 8.80 -4.57 -13.99
C THR A 160 8.57 -5.92 -14.68
N HIS A 161 8.88 -6.03 -15.97
CA HIS A 161 8.64 -7.24 -16.79
C HIS A 161 7.18 -7.71 -16.78
N GLY A 162 6.25 -6.80 -16.59
CA GLY A 162 4.80 -6.99 -16.61
C GLY A 162 4.09 -5.66 -16.76
N ILE A 163 2.78 -5.68 -16.67
CA ILE A 163 1.93 -4.50 -16.76
C ILE A 163 1.16 -4.28 -15.46
N ASP A 164 0.69 -3.05 -15.24
CA ASP A 164 -0.09 -2.68 -14.06
C ASP A 164 0.64 -3.04 -12.75
N ALA A 165 1.96 -2.71 -12.68
CA ALA A 165 2.74 -2.88 -11.45
C ALA A 165 2.04 -2.17 -10.29
N HIS A 166 1.81 -2.88 -9.20
CA HIS A 166 1.04 -2.38 -8.08
C HIS A 166 1.93 -2.19 -6.86
N GLU A 167 1.98 -3.14 -5.95
CA GLU A 167 2.80 -3.02 -4.74
C GLU A 167 4.17 -3.66 -4.93
N LEU A 168 5.13 -3.15 -4.18
CA LEU A 168 6.49 -3.67 -4.09
C LEU A 168 6.93 -3.76 -2.63
N VAL A 169 7.68 -4.80 -2.32
CA VAL A 169 8.25 -5.03 -0.98
C VAL A 169 9.70 -5.53 -1.10
N TRP A 170 10.48 -5.34 -0.05
CA TRP A 170 11.79 -6.00 0.07
C TRP A 170 11.61 -7.51 0.18
N ASP A 171 12.45 -8.28 -0.52
CA ASP A 171 12.54 -9.73 -0.31
C ASP A 171 13.32 -9.98 0.99
N THR A 172 12.59 -10.27 2.06
CA THR A 172 13.17 -10.46 3.40
C THR A 172 13.70 -11.87 3.65
N ARG A 173 13.56 -12.80 2.69
CA ARG A 173 14.10 -14.16 2.81
C ARG A 173 15.63 -14.14 2.86
N GLY A 174 16.19 -14.86 3.80
CA GLY A 174 17.65 -14.93 3.98
C GLY A 174 18.27 -13.73 4.67
N GLY A 175 17.47 -12.90 5.35
CA GLY A 175 17.92 -11.72 6.09
C GLY A 175 17.06 -10.51 5.76
N ASN A 176 17.31 -9.38 6.38
CA ASN A 176 16.45 -8.17 6.40
C ASN A 176 16.15 -7.49 5.05
N GLY A 177 16.21 -8.18 3.91
CA GLY A 177 15.96 -7.57 2.58
C GLY A 177 16.98 -6.49 2.18
N HIS A 178 17.85 -6.12 3.08
CA HIS A 178 18.77 -4.98 2.99
C HIS A 178 20.26 -5.39 3.01
N GLY A 179 20.55 -6.69 2.82
CA GLY A 179 21.92 -7.22 2.79
C GLY A 179 22.75 -6.72 1.60
N ASN A 180 23.93 -7.32 1.38
CA ASN A 180 24.84 -6.93 0.29
C ASN A 180 24.22 -7.04 -1.11
N ASN A 181 23.17 -7.85 -1.28
CA ASN A 181 22.41 -8.01 -2.52
C ASN A 181 20.91 -7.84 -2.27
N PRO A 182 20.42 -6.62 -2.03
CA PRO A 182 19.01 -6.37 -1.78
C PRO A 182 18.18 -6.72 -3.00
N THR A 183 17.05 -7.37 -2.79
CA THR A 183 16.10 -7.72 -3.86
C THR A 183 14.71 -7.19 -3.55
N LEU A 184 14.00 -6.81 -4.61
CA LEU A 184 12.61 -6.37 -4.57
C LEU A 184 11.70 -7.48 -5.09
N ILE A 185 10.55 -7.62 -4.48
CA ILE A 185 9.41 -8.34 -5.04
C ILE A 185 8.40 -7.29 -5.51
N VAL A 186 7.90 -7.45 -6.73
CA VAL A 186 6.89 -6.56 -7.33
C VAL A 186 5.69 -7.38 -7.76
N ALA A 187 4.50 -6.94 -7.40
CA ALA A 187 3.26 -7.48 -7.91
C ALA A 187 2.86 -6.71 -9.18
N ASN A 188 2.92 -7.35 -10.33
CA ASN A 188 2.28 -6.87 -11.55
C ASN A 188 0.82 -7.32 -11.53
N GLY A 189 -0.11 -6.38 -11.43
CA GLY A 189 -1.55 -6.67 -11.42
C GLY A 189 -2.05 -7.21 -12.75
N GLY A 190 -1.33 -6.95 -13.82
CA GLY A 190 -1.55 -7.53 -15.14
C GLY A 190 -2.80 -7.04 -15.85
N VAL A 191 -3.50 -6.03 -15.32
CA VAL A 191 -4.74 -5.53 -15.92
C VAL A 191 -4.41 -4.48 -16.98
N PRO A 192 -4.75 -4.72 -18.26
CA PRO A 192 -4.55 -3.71 -19.29
C PRO A 192 -5.44 -2.49 -19.05
N THR A 193 -4.83 -1.34 -19.03
CA THR A 193 -5.50 -0.03 -18.95
C THR A 193 -4.84 0.92 -19.95
N ALA A 194 -5.57 1.87 -20.47
CA ALA A 194 -4.98 2.90 -21.32
C ALA A 194 -4.91 4.21 -20.55
N PRO A 195 -3.82 4.98 -20.68
CA PRO A 195 -3.62 6.23 -19.95
C PRO A 195 -4.77 7.22 -20.13
N GLU A 196 -5.31 7.34 -21.34
CA GLU A 196 -6.39 8.27 -21.69
C GLU A 196 -7.72 7.95 -20.99
N THR A 197 -7.91 6.69 -20.61
CA THR A 197 -9.13 6.23 -19.94
C THR A 197 -8.90 5.89 -18.46
N GLY A 198 -7.69 6.15 -17.96
CA GLY A 198 -7.34 5.97 -16.57
C GLY A 198 -7.48 4.52 -16.11
N ARG A 199 -8.50 4.24 -15.28
CA ARG A 199 -8.72 2.91 -14.70
C ARG A 199 -9.70 2.03 -15.48
N VAL A 200 -10.16 2.46 -16.64
CA VAL A 200 -11.03 1.64 -17.49
C VAL A 200 -10.25 0.45 -18.00
N LYS A 201 -10.70 -0.75 -17.62
CA LYS A 201 -10.09 -2.01 -18.01
C LYS A 201 -10.41 -2.32 -19.46
N ARG A 202 -9.41 -2.79 -20.18
CA ARG A 202 -9.54 -3.17 -21.60
C ARG A 202 -8.97 -4.58 -21.79
N ASP A 203 -9.44 -5.25 -22.81
CA ASP A 203 -8.86 -6.51 -23.30
C ASP A 203 -8.44 -7.48 -22.17
N LEU A 204 -9.34 -7.69 -21.21
CA LEU A 204 -9.05 -8.56 -20.06
C LEU A 204 -8.58 -9.97 -20.48
N GLY A 205 -8.81 -10.38 -21.73
CA GLY A 205 -8.23 -11.59 -22.32
C GLY A 205 -6.71 -11.60 -22.41
N THR A 206 -6.07 -10.43 -22.38
CA THR A 206 -4.62 -10.28 -22.46
C THR A 206 -3.95 -9.98 -21.11
N MET A 207 -4.66 -10.20 -20.00
CA MET A 207 -4.10 -10.03 -18.65
C MET A 207 -2.82 -10.86 -18.47
N ASP A 208 -1.80 -10.25 -17.86
CA ASP A 208 -0.51 -10.90 -17.54
C ASP A 208 -0.09 -10.56 -16.10
N SER A 209 -0.80 -11.14 -15.14
CA SER A 209 -0.49 -10.97 -13.71
C SER A 209 0.72 -11.80 -13.32
N SER A 210 1.68 -11.21 -12.61
CA SER A 210 2.89 -11.91 -12.18
C SER A 210 3.49 -11.32 -10.91
N ILE A 211 4.23 -12.14 -10.17
CA ILE A 211 5.22 -11.68 -9.19
C ILE A 211 6.57 -11.72 -9.87
N VAL A 212 7.34 -10.64 -9.76
CA VAL A 212 8.72 -10.61 -10.21
C VAL A 212 9.67 -10.35 -9.05
N ARG A 213 10.86 -10.92 -9.13
CA ARG A 213 12.00 -10.62 -8.26
C ARG A 213 13.05 -9.86 -9.04
N LEU A 214 13.46 -8.70 -8.53
CA LEU A 214 14.43 -7.82 -9.15
C LEU A 214 15.62 -7.60 -8.22
N ASP A 215 16.82 -7.54 -8.77
CA ASP A 215 17.98 -6.99 -8.09
C ASP A 215 17.76 -5.49 -7.87
N ALA A 216 17.75 -5.05 -6.61
CA ALA A 216 17.40 -3.66 -6.24
C ALA A 216 18.51 -2.64 -6.52
N ARG A 217 19.63 -3.04 -7.10
CA ARG A 217 20.75 -2.16 -7.50
C ARG A 217 20.78 -1.94 -9.01
N THR A 218 20.35 -2.94 -9.76
CA THR A 218 20.53 -2.97 -11.23
C THR A 218 19.20 -3.11 -11.98
N GLY A 219 18.11 -3.48 -11.30
CA GLY A 219 16.84 -3.81 -11.93
C GLY A 219 16.83 -5.17 -12.67
N ARG A 220 17.91 -5.96 -12.57
CA ARG A 220 18.00 -7.24 -13.25
C ARG A 220 16.93 -8.21 -12.75
N LEU A 221 16.19 -8.82 -13.67
CA LEU A 221 15.21 -9.85 -13.39
C LEU A 221 15.89 -11.09 -12.81
N LEU A 222 15.45 -11.54 -11.63
CA LEU A 222 15.95 -12.73 -10.94
C LEU A 222 14.95 -13.88 -10.99
N GLY A 223 13.67 -13.61 -11.27
CA GLY A 223 12.64 -14.61 -11.42
C GLY A 223 11.27 -13.97 -11.65
N GLN A 224 10.37 -14.74 -12.25
CA GLN A 224 8.98 -14.32 -12.51
C GLN A 224 8.06 -15.53 -12.38
N TRP A 225 6.95 -15.35 -11.67
CA TRP A 225 5.96 -16.39 -11.38
C TRP A 225 4.55 -15.90 -11.68
N ARG A 226 3.71 -16.79 -12.20
CA ARG A 226 2.32 -16.54 -12.57
C ARG A 226 1.40 -17.54 -11.92
N LEU A 227 0.17 -17.14 -11.63
CA LEU A 227 -0.90 -18.07 -11.28
C LEU A 227 -1.41 -18.76 -12.55
N GLN A 228 -2.00 -19.95 -12.36
CA GLN A 228 -2.62 -20.67 -13.46
C GLN A 228 -3.80 -19.89 -14.07
N ASP A 229 -4.57 -19.21 -13.22
CA ASP A 229 -5.66 -18.34 -13.65
C ASP A 229 -5.16 -16.91 -13.89
N PRO A 230 -5.05 -16.48 -15.16
CA PRO A 230 -4.54 -15.15 -15.50
C PRO A 230 -5.50 -14.01 -15.12
N ARG A 231 -6.77 -14.32 -14.79
CA ARG A 231 -7.79 -13.33 -14.39
C ARG A 231 -7.69 -12.93 -12.91
N LEU A 232 -6.76 -13.51 -12.17
CA LEU A 232 -6.43 -13.13 -10.80
C LEU A 232 -5.33 -12.06 -10.81
N SER A 233 -5.73 -10.82 -10.55
CA SER A 233 -4.81 -9.70 -10.44
C SER A 233 -4.09 -9.72 -9.09
N LEU A 234 -2.74 -9.73 -9.09
CA LEU A 234 -1.91 -9.70 -7.90
C LEU A 234 -1.73 -8.24 -7.44
N ARG A 235 -2.02 -7.94 -6.17
CA ARG A 235 -2.10 -6.56 -5.70
C ARG A 235 -1.23 -6.28 -4.50
N HIS A 236 -1.70 -6.57 -3.28
CA HIS A 236 -1.04 -6.20 -2.03
C HIS A 236 -0.26 -7.36 -1.46
N LEU A 237 0.86 -7.04 -0.81
CA LEU A 237 1.89 -7.97 -0.40
C LEU A 237 2.16 -7.85 1.10
N ALA A 238 2.31 -8.98 1.79
CA ALA A 238 2.81 -9.02 3.16
C ALA A 238 3.66 -10.26 3.39
N TRP A 239 4.81 -10.11 4.05
CA TRP A 239 5.62 -11.24 4.48
C TRP A 239 5.07 -11.87 5.75
N SER A 240 5.12 -13.20 5.85
CA SER A 240 4.96 -13.90 7.12
C SER A 240 6.02 -13.41 8.13
N PRO A 241 5.75 -13.48 9.45
CA PRO A 241 6.68 -12.99 10.46
C PRO A 241 8.08 -13.63 10.39
N ASP A 242 8.16 -14.89 9.94
CA ASP A 242 9.42 -15.63 9.72
C ASP A 242 10.03 -15.38 8.33
N SER A 243 9.40 -14.55 7.50
CA SER A 243 9.80 -14.29 6.11
C SER A 243 9.87 -15.53 5.21
N ALA A 244 9.22 -16.64 5.59
CA ALA A 244 9.23 -17.86 4.79
C ALA A 244 8.24 -17.79 3.61
N LEU A 245 7.09 -17.14 3.82
CA LEU A 245 6.02 -16.99 2.84
C LEU A 245 5.68 -15.54 2.60
N LEU A 246 5.39 -15.21 1.34
CA LEU A 246 4.77 -13.95 0.96
C LEU A 246 3.29 -14.20 0.67
N GLY A 247 2.42 -13.53 1.40
CA GLY A 247 1.00 -13.46 1.12
C GLY A 247 0.70 -12.37 0.09
N ILE A 248 -0.27 -12.64 -0.78
CA ILE A 248 -0.64 -11.77 -1.89
C ILE A 248 -2.16 -11.65 -1.93
N ALA A 249 -2.67 -10.44 -1.75
CA ALA A 249 -4.10 -10.17 -1.94
C ALA A 249 -4.42 -10.17 -3.44
N LEU A 250 -5.52 -10.82 -3.80
CA LEU A 250 -5.98 -11.00 -5.17
C LEU A 250 -7.24 -10.19 -5.45
N GLN A 251 -7.35 -9.71 -6.69
CA GLN A 251 -8.58 -9.13 -7.23
C GLN A 251 -8.97 -9.85 -8.51
N ALA A 252 -10.16 -10.43 -8.53
CA ALA A 252 -10.66 -11.17 -9.68
C ALA A 252 -11.18 -10.23 -10.77
N GLU A 253 -10.76 -10.49 -12.00
CA GLU A 253 -11.07 -9.71 -13.19
C GLU A 253 -11.81 -10.56 -14.24
N HIS A 254 -12.53 -11.59 -13.82
CA HIS A 254 -13.36 -12.42 -14.69
C HIS A 254 -14.53 -11.63 -15.27
N ASP A 255 -14.85 -11.87 -16.52
CA ASP A 255 -16.04 -11.30 -17.17
C ASP A 255 -17.31 -11.90 -16.58
N ASP A 256 -17.31 -13.22 -16.35
CA ASP A 256 -18.40 -13.91 -15.68
C ASP A 256 -18.49 -13.53 -14.20
N ALA A 257 -19.68 -13.11 -13.77
CA ALA A 257 -19.92 -12.65 -12.41
C ALA A 257 -19.84 -13.78 -11.37
N ALA A 258 -20.23 -15.01 -11.72
CA ALA A 258 -20.16 -16.12 -10.80
C ALA A 258 -18.71 -16.52 -10.56
N ALA A 259 -17.92 -16.68 -11.63
CA ALA A 259 -16.47 -16.94 -11.53
C ALA A 259 -15.76 -15.83 -10.75
N ARG A 260 -16.08 -14.57 -11.02
CA ARG A 260 -15.50 -13.45 -10.28
C ARG A 260 -15.83 -13.49 -8.80
N ASN A 261 -17.06 -13.75 -8.43
CA ASN A 261 -17.52 -13.73 -7.04
C ASN A 261 -16.99 -14.91 -6.21
N THR A 262 -16.72 -16.06 -6.83
CA THR A 262 -16.17 -17.25 -6.17
C THR A 262 -14.65 -17.31 -6.19
N ALA A 263 -13.99 -16.37 -6.87
CA ALA A 263 -12.54 -16.34 -7.01
C ALA A 263 -11.82 -16.15 -5.67
N PRO A 264 -10.64 -16.77 -5.47
CA PRO A 264 -9.84 -16.62 -4.26
C PRO A 264 -9.36 -15.17 -4.08
N VAL A 265 -9.19 -14.77 -2.81
CA VAL A 265 -8.67 -13.45 -2.42
C VAL A 265 -7.24 -13.50 -1.90
N LEU A 266 -6.65 -14.69 -1.77
CA LEU A 266 -5.31 -14.91 -1.24
C LEU A 266 -4.51 -15.85 -2.14
N ALA A 267 -3.25 -15.50 -2.39
CA ALA A 267 -2.23 -16.43 -2.87
C ALA A 267 -1.02 -16.41 -1.94
N LEU A 268 -0.24 -17.48 -1.95
CA LEU A 268 1.00 -17.61 -1.19
C LEU A 268 2.16 -17.93 -2.14
N PHE A 269 3.31 -17.31 -1.87
CA PHE A 269 4.55 -17.50 -2.60
C PHE A 269 5.68 -17.87 -1.63
N ASP A 270 6.36 -19.00 -1.87
CA ASP A 270 7.46 -19.50 -1.04
C ASP A 270 8.85 -19.17 -1.61
N GLY A 271 8.89 -18.42 -2.70
CA GLY A 271 10.12 -18.07 -3.41
C GLY A 271 10.43 -18.94 -4.61
N SER A 272 9.74 -20.04 -4.77
CA SER A 272 9.83 -20.95 -5.91
C SER A 272 8.48 -21.23 -6.55
N ALA A 273 7.42 -21.34 -5.75
CA ALA A 273 6.07 -21.65 -6.19
C ALA A 273 5.07 -20.59 -5.75
N LEU A 274 4.17 -20.24 -6.65
CA LEU A 274 3.04 -19.34 -6.42
C LEU A 274 1.75 -20.15 -6.50
N ARG A 275 0.95 -20.15 -5.43
CA ARG A 275 -0.29 -20.92 -5.35
C ARG A 275 -1.44 -20.11 -4.77
N VAL A 276 -2.65 -20.35 -5.25
CA VAL A 276 -3.87 -19.77 -4.67
C VAL A 276 -4.26 -20.47 -3.37
N VAL A 277 -4.96 -19.74 -2.52
CA VAL A 277 -5.58 -20.26 -1.30
C VAL A 277 -7.07 -20.03 -1.41
N ALA A 278 -7.85 -21.10 -1.33
CA ALA A 278 -9.30 -21.05 -1.45
C ALA A 278 -9.96 -20.96 -0.07
N ALA A 279 -10.97 -20.11 0.07
CA ALA A 279 -11.94 -20.20 1.16
C ALA A 279 -12.95 -21.30 0.83
N PRO A 280 -13.66 -21.88 1.83
CA PRO A 280 -14.77 -22.80 1.60
C PRO A 280 -15.84 -22.19 0.68
N GLU A 281 -16.40 -22.98 -0.22
CA GLU A 281 -17.25 -22.49 -1.31
C GLU A 281 -18.41 -21.57 -0.87
N PRO A 282 -19.17 -21.84 0.20
CA PRO A 282 -20.22 -20.92 0.64
C PRO A 282 -19.69 -19.55 1.06
N VAL A 283 -18.45 -19.50 1.56
CA VAL A 283 -17.79 -18.26 2.02
C VAL A 283 -17.15 -17.51 0.85
N ALA A 284 -16.57 -18.23 -0.10
CA ALA A 284 -15.90 -17.65 -1.27
C ALA A 284 -16.81 -16.66 -2.00
N GLN A 285 -18.10 -17.03 -2.21
CA GLN A 285 -19.08 -16.15 -2.82
C GLN A 285 -19.27 -14.83 -2.06
N SER A 286 -19.20 -14.84 -0.72
CA SER A 286 -19.35 -13.65 0.09
C SER A 286 -18.15 -12.71 -0.02
N LEU A 287 -16.95 -13.23 -0.30
CA LEU A 287 -15.73 -12.45 -0.47
C LEU A 287 -15.69 -11.66 -1.78
N ARG A 288 -16.50 -12.06 -2.75
CA ARG A 288 -16.67 -11.38 -4.06
C ARG A 288 -15.37 -11.18 -4.82
N GLY A 289 -14.39 -12.10 -4.65
CA GLY A 289 -13.11 -12.10 -5.34
C GLY A 289 -12.34 -10.79 -5.23
N TYR A 290 -12.41 -10.07 -4.10
CA TYR A 290 -11.79 -8.74 -3.97
C TYR A 290 -11.04 -8.59 -2.65
N GLY A 291 -9.71 -8.74 -2.70
CA GLY A 291 -8.79 -8.38 -1.63
C GLY A 291 -8.38 -6.91 -1.74
N GLY A 292 -8.65 -6.11 -0.71
CA GLY A 292 -8.40 -4.66 -0.68
C GLY A 292 -7.05 -4.27 -0.10
N SER A 293 -6.59 -4.99 0.91
CA SER A 293 -5.29 -4.83 1.57
C SER A 293 -4.90 -6.14 2.21
N MET A 294 -3.65 -6.24 2.67
CA MET A 294 -3.13 -7.46 3.26
C MET A 294 -2.21 -7.18 4.44
N ALA A 295 -2.26 -8.07 5.46
CA ALA A 295 -1.33 -8.07 6.57
C ALA A 295 -1.07 -9.51 7.04
N ALA A 296 0.09 -9.74 7.65
CA ALA A 296 0.44 -10.98 8.30
C ALA A 296 0.59 -10.77 9.81
N THR A 297 -0.07 -11.62 10.59
CA THR A 297 0.06 -11.68 12.05
C THR A 297 0.89 -12.90 12.44
N PRO A 298 1.32 -13.06 13.70
CA PRO A 298 2.00 -14.27 14.15
C PRO A 298 1.21 -15.55 13.93
N THR A 299 -0.11 -15.48 13.81
CA THR A 299 -1.02 -16.62 13.70
C THR A 299 -1.61 -16.85 12.34
N GLY A 300 -1.41 -15.91 11.37
CA GLY A 300 -2.00 -16.08 10.04
C GLY A 300 -2.08 -14.80 9.22
N TRP A 301 -2.80 -14.92 8.12
CA TRP A 301 -3.03 -13.86 7.14
C TRP A 301 -4.35 -13.16 7.40
N ALA A 302 -4.35 -11.86 7.17
CA ALA A 302 -5.55 -11.03 7.13
C ALA A 302 -5.64 -10.36 5.75
N VAL A 303 -6.76 -10.55 5.06
CA VAL A 303 -7.07 -9.88 3.78
C VAL A 303 -8.34 -9.07 3.97
N SER A 304 -8.25 -7.75 3.80
CA SER A 304 -9.46 -6.93 3.86
C SER A 304 -10.31 -7.15 2.61
N CYS A 305 -11.60 -7.36 2.82
CA CYS A 305 -12.58 -7.63 1.77
C CYS A 305 -13.72 -6.58 1.88
N PRO A 306 -13.52 -5.36 1.37
CA PRO A 306 -14.49 -4.27 1.54
C PRO A 306 -15.86 -4.60 0.94
N ARG A 307 -15.90 -5.39 -0.14
CA ARG A 307 -17.15 -5.85 -0.76
C ARG A 307 -17.90 -6.89 0.07
N ALA A 308 -17.19 -7.58 0.97
CA ALA A 308 -17.74 -8.54 1.92
C ALA A 308 -17.99 -7.93 3.31
N HIS A 309 -17.70 -6.64 3.46
CA HIS A 309 -17.79 -5.93 4.74
C HIS A 309 -17.06 -6.63 5.88
N GLY A 310 -15.83 -7.15 5.60
CA GLY A 310 -15.06 -7.89 6.59
C GLY A 310 -13.61 -8.12 6.22
N ILE A 311 -12.93 -8.82 7.12
CA ILE A 311 -11.53 -9.23 6.98
C ILE A 311 -11.51 -10.75 6.93
N ALA A 312 -11.09 -11.31 5.80
CA ALA A 312 -10.87 -12.74 5.65
C ALA A 312 -9.58 -13.15 6.37
N THR A 313 -9.64 -14.16 7.22
CA THR A 313 -8.49 -14.66 7.98
C THR A 313 -8.17 -16.10 7.61
N PHE A 314 -6.86 -16.39 7.53
CA PHE A 314 -6.33 -17.71 7.17
C PHE A 314 -5.15 -18.04 8.08
N SER A 315 -4.87 -19.33 8.32
CA SER A 315 -3.62 -19.76 8.96
C SER A 315 -2.41 -19.38 8.10
N LEU A 316 -1.18 -19.44 8.64
CA LEU A 316 0.03 -19.23 7.84
C LEU A 316 0.16 -20.25 6.70
N GLN A 317 -0.40 -21.45 6.85
CA GLN A 317 -0.43 -22.49 5.82
C GLN A 317 -1.52 -22.24 4.76
N GLY A 318 -2.48 -21.34 5.03
CA GLY A 318 -3.57 -20.98 4.14
C GLY A 318 -4.91 -21.59 4.50
N ASP A 319 -5.07 -22.24 5.66
CA ASP A 319 -6.36 -22.77 6.07
C ASP A 319 -7.30 -21.62 6.45
N TRP A 320 -8.55 -21.71 5.99
CA TRP A 320 -9.58 -20.73 6.33
C TRP A 320 -9.88 -20.71 7.83
N GLN A 321 -9.87 -19.52 8.44
CA GLN A 321 -10.16 -19.33 9.86
C GLN A 321 -11.47 -18.58 10.11
N GLY A 322 -11.84 -17.64 9.23
CA GLY A 322 -13.08 -16.90 9.41
C GLY A 322 -13.14 -15.56 8.69
N LEU A 323 -14.29 -14.91 8.80
CA LEU A 323 -14.52 -13.53 8.35
C LEU A 323 -14.83 -12.67 9.57
N VAL A 324 -13.94 -11.72 9.88
CA VAL A 324 -14.14 -10.74 10.94
C VAL A 324 -14.96 -9.59 10.39
N PRO A 325 -16.16 -9.31 10.90
CA PRO A 325 -17.03 -8.25 10.39
C PRO A 325 -16.43 -6.87 10.62
N LEU A 326 -16.29 -6.08 9.57
CA LEU A 326 -15.94 -4.67 9.60
C LEU A 326 -16.46 -4.01 8.32
N PRO A 327 -17.50 -3.14 8.39
CA PRO A 327 -18.06 -2.50 7.20
C PRO A 327 -17.01 -1.76 6.39
N GLU A 328 -16.94 -2.08 5.08
CA GLU A 328 -15.96 -1.54 4.14
C GLU A 328 -14.50 -1.64 4.64
N ALA A 329 -14.15 -2.76 5.29
CA ALA A 329 -12.78 -3.01 5.76
C ALA A 329 -11.77 -2.77 4.64
N CYS A 330 -10.82 -1.85 4.84
CA CYS A 330 -9.86 -1.50 3.82
C CYS A 330 -8.42 -1.48 4.35
N PRO A 331 -7.93 -0.49 5.11
CA PRO A 331 -6.55 -0.48 5.57
C PRO A 331 -6.32 -1.53 6.66
N LEU A 332 -5.16 -2.17 6.57
CA LEU A 332 -4.65 -3.11 7.57
C LEU A 332 -3.23 -2.70 7.96
N ALA A 333 -2.88 -2.92 9.23
CA ALA A 333 -1.52 -2.83 9.75
C ALA A 333 -1.30 -3.83 10.89
N VAL A 334 -0.06 -4.21 11.15
CA VAL A 334 0.29 -5.09 12.29
C VAL A 334 1.34 -4.39 13.14
N ARG A 335 1.10 -4.33 14.45
CA ARG A 335 2.07 -3.85 15.44
C ARG A 335 2.08 -4.76 16.64
N GLY A 336 3.28 -5.20 17.07
CA GLY A 336 3.42 -6.10 18.22
C GLY A 336 2.63 -7.41 18.09
N GLY A 337 2.39 -7.86 16.86
CA GLY A 337 1.57 -9.04 16.58
C GLY A 337 0.05 -8.78 16.54
N ALA A 338 -0.41 -7.59 16.94
CA ALA A 338 -1.81 -7.23 16.89
C ALA A 338 -2.20 -6.64 15.52
N LEU A 339 -3.33 -7.11 14.96
CA LEU A 339 -3.90 -6.58 13.72
C LEU A 339 -4.72 -5.33 14.00
N TRP A 340 -4.42 -4.27 13.26
CA TRP A 340 -5.18 -3.03 13.19
C TRP A 340 -5.90 -2.95 11.85
N ALA A 341 -7.16 -2.57 11.87
CA ALA A 341 -7.95 -2.46 10.64
C ALA A 341 -8.87 -1.25 10.68
N GLY A 342 -9.04 -0.59 9.56
CA GLY A 342 -9.98 0.50 9.35
C GLY A 342 -11.14 0.10 8.48
N GLY A 343 -12.34 0.54 8.84
CA GLY A 343 -13.56 0.44 8.08
C GLY A 343 -14.16 1.81 7.81
N LEU A 344 -15.39 1.83 7.26
CA LEU A 344 -16.05 3.08 6.89
C LEU A 344 -16.24 4.05 8.06
N THR A 345 -16.72 3.54 9.20
CA THR A 345 -17.10 4.38 10.36
C THR A 345 -16.46 3.91 11.67
N SER A 346 -15.64 2.89 11.62
CA SER A 346 -15.06 2.24 12.80
C SER A 346 -13.70 1.63 12.49
N SER A 347 -12.96 1.34 13.53
CA SER A 347 -11.69 0.62 13.46
C SER A 347 -11.65 -0.56 14.42
N LEU A 348 -10.83 -1.55 14.10
CA LEU A 348 -10.54 -2.69 14.95
C LEU A 348 -9.11 -2.58 15.47
N GLN A 349 -8.96 -2.84 16.77
CA GLN A 349 -7.69 -3.09 17.43
C GLN A 349 -7.67 -4.55 17.85
N ASN A 350 -6.69 -5.30 17.38
CA ASN A 350 -6.56 -6.73 17.64
C ASN A 350 -7.83 -7.51 17.23
N ALA A 351 -7.94 -7.82 15.95
CA ALA A 351 -9.11 -8.43 15.31
C ALA A 351 -9.59 -9.77 15.94
N GLN A 352 -8.82 -10.34 16.87
CA GLN A 352 -9.19 -11.60 17.54
C GLN A 352 -10.08 -11.43 18.79
N ALA A 353 -10.24 -10.22 19.31
CA ALA A 353 -10.85 -10.05 20.64
C ALA A 353 -11.85 -8.89 20.79
N ALA A 354 -11.99 -7.98 19.84
CA ALA A 354 -12.75 -6.76 20.07
C ALA A 354 -13.82 -6.47 19.01
N ALA A 355 -14.95 -5.91 19.44
CA ALA A 355 -15.90 -5.29 18.54
C ALA A 355 -15.29 -4.04 17.87
N PRO A 356 -15.71 -3.68 16.64
CA PRO A 356 -15.27 -2.44 16.01
C PRO A 356 -15.60 -1.22 16.88
N LEU A 357 -14.60 -0.35 17.04
CA LEU A 357 -14.75 0.91 17.75
C LEU A 357 -15.20 1.99 16.76
N ALA A 358 -16.35 2.62 17.00
CA ALA A 358 -16.81 3.74 16.21
C ALA A 358 -15.83 4.93 16.31
N HIS A 359 -15.70 5.69 15.24
CA HIS A 359 -14.93 6.94 15.24
C HIS A 359 -15.71 8.01 16.03
N PRO A 360 -15.22 8.45 17.21
CA PRO A 360 -15.99 9.34 18.08
C PRO A 360 -16.04 10.76 17.54
N HIS A 361 -16.95 11.55 18.08
CA HIS A 361 -16.96 13.00 17.89
C HIS A 361 -15.61 13.59 18.33
N GLY A 362 -15.07 14.51 17.57
CA GLY A 362 -13.78 15.16 17.87
C GLY A 362 -12.54 14.35 17.51
N SER A 363 -12.68 13.11 17.01
CA SER A 363 -11.52 12.31 16.53
C SER A 363 -10.88 12.85 15.25
N GLY A 364 -11.58 13.73 14.51
CA GLY A 364 -11.21 14.12 13.14
C GLY A 364 -11.53 13.05 12.07
N LEU A 365 -12.02 11.88 12.49
CA LEU A 365 -12.36 10.76 11.59
C LEU A 365 -13.86 10.54 11.41
N ARG A 366 -14.70 11.25 12.14
CA ARG A 366 -16.13 11.09 11.98
C ARG A 366 -16.59 11.55 10.61
N GLY A 367 -17.20 10.63 9.85
CA GLY A 367 -17.59 10.87 8.46
C GLY A 367 -16.44 10.83 7.46
N ALA A 368 -15.23 10.52 7.92
CA ALA A 368 -14.10 10.29 7.03
C ALA A 368 -14.21 8.91 6.38
N ARG A 369 -13.74 8.82 5.12
CA ARG A 369 -13.58 7.56 4.37
C ARG A 369 -12.11 7.21 4.32
N LEU A 370 -11.72 6.17 5.05
CA LEU A 370 -10.34 5.71 5.10
C LEU A 370 -9.91 5.10 3.77
N GLU A 371 -8.67 5.39 3.37
CA GLU A 371 -8.03 4.79 2.19
C GLU A 371 -7.38 3.44 2.52
N ASN A 372 -6.84 2.77 1.50
CA ASN A 372 -6.52 1.34 1.53
C ASN A 372 -5.36 0.94 2.45
N HIS A 373 -4.50 1.87 2.87
CA HIS A 373 -3.26 1.51 3.55
C HIS A 373 -3.07 2.24 4.85
N TRP A 374 -2.56 1.50 5.84
CA TRP A 374 -1.95 2.02 7.05
C TRP A 374 -0.52 1.52 7.17
N VAL A 375 0.37 2.39 7.61
CA VAL A 375 1.77 2.05 7.91
C VAL A 375 2.06 2.45 9.35
N VAL A 376 2.58 1.51 10.14
CA VAL A 376 2.96 1.79 11.54
C VAL A 376 4.15 2.75 11.54
N LEU A 377 4.04 3.86 12.27
CA LEU A 377 5.19 4.68 12.60
C LEU A 377 5.98 3.98 13.71
N GLN A 378 7.28 3.76 13.46
CA GLN A 378 8.18 3.28 14.50
C GLN A 378 8.44 4.45 15.46
N GLY A 379 8.04 4.26 16.71
CA GLY A 379 8.33 5.18 17.81
C GLY A 379 9.65 4.85 18.45
#